data_2a6a8f80b14b554793b8e8cd2672cd65
#
_entry.id   2a6a8f80b14b554793b8e8cd2672cd65
#
_cell.length_a   1.000
_cell.length_b   1.000
_cell.length_c   1.000
_cell.angle_alpha   90.00
_cell.angle_beta   90.00
_cell.angle_gamma   90.00
#
_symmetry.space_group_name_H-M   'P 1'
#
loop_
_entity.id
_entity.type
_entity.pdbx_description
1 polymer ?
#
loop_
_entity_poly.entity_id
_entity_poly.type
_entity_poly.pdbx_seq_one_letter_code
_entity_poly.pdbx_strand_id
1 'polypeptide(L)' 'MKFLLVMQMCSALNLQCMPDVVVGSFDSHYDCATVGYVNAMNTVQRMGPEMINKDRIIIRFSCNPTEST' A
#
# COMPACT_ATOMS: atom_id res chain seq x y z
N MET A 1 1.91 21.13 3.03
CA MET A 1 1.02 20.04 2.60
C MET A 1 1.65 18.71 2.92
N LYS A 2 0.88 17.83 3.48
CA LYS A 2 1.34 16.47 3.78
C LYS A 2 0.67 15.48 2.86
N PHE A 3 1.33 14.36 2.64
CA PHE A 3 0.77 13.26 1.84
C PHE A 3 0.64 12.04 2.73
N LEU A 4 -0.58 11.54 2.86
CA LEU A 4 -0.84 10.33 3.62
C LEU A 4 -0.64 9.11 2.72
N LEU A 5 0.21 8.21 3.18
CA LEU A 5 0.39 6.93 2.50
C LEU A 5 -0.63 5.95 3.05
N VAL A 6 -1.55 5.55 2.19
CA VAL A 6 -2.61 4.60 2.53
C VAL A 6 -2.41 3.36 1.68
N MET A 7 -2.37 2.20 2.32
CA MET A 7 -2.17 0.94 1.63
C MET A 7 -3.38 0.04 1.80
N GLN A 8 -3.62 -0.78 0.79
CA GLN A 8 -4.74 -1.71 0.78
C GLN A 8 -4.32 -3.02 0.14
N MET A 9 -4.70 -4.12 0.76
CA MET A 9 -4.44 -5.46 0.23
C MET A 9 -5.73 -6.04 -0.30
N CYS A 10 -5.68 -6.57 -1.51
CA CYS A 10 -6.85 -7.16 -2.16
C CYS A 10 -6.52 -8.54 -2.67
N SER A 11 -7.53 -9.39 -2.71
CA SER A 11 -7.44 -10.69 -3.35
C SER A 11 -8.15 -10.62 -4.69
N ALA A 12 -7.39 -10.81 -5.78
CA ALA A 12 -7.98 -10.80 -7.11
C ALA A 12 -8.83 -12.05 -7.35
N LEU A 13 -8.53 -13.12 -6.63
CA LEU A 13 -9.29 -14.37 -6.75
C LEU A 13 -10.70 -14.22 -6.18
N ASN A 14 -10.82 -13.63 -5.00
CA ASN A 14 -12.09 -13.46 -4.31
C ASN A 14 -12.75 -12.11 -4.57
N LEU A 15 -12.03 -11.21 -5.23
CA LEU A 15 -12.49 -9.85 -5.49
C LEU A 15 -12.84 -9.10 -4.19
N GLN A 16 -12.04 -9.35 -3.15
CA GLN A 16 -12.25 -8.74 -1.86
C GLN A 16 -11.00 -7.99 -1.43
N CYS A 17 -11.22 -6.87 -0.76
CA CYS A 17 -10.13 -6.05 -0.26
C CYS A 17 -10.26 -5.90 1.24
N MET A 18 -9.11 -5.86 1.92
CA MET A 18 -9.07 -5.54 3.33
C MET A 18 -9.22 -4.03 3.52
N PRO A 19 -9.59 -3.60 4.72
CA PRO A 19 -9.68 -2.15 4.98
C PRO A 19 -8.35 -1.44 4.74
N ASP A 20 -8.45 -0.18 4.35
CA ASP A 20 -7.27 0.65 4.14
C ASP A 20 -6.50 0.83 5.43
N VAL A 21 -5.17 0.88 5.31
CA VAL A 21 -4.28 1.11 6.44
C VAL A 21 -3.45 2.35 6.15
N VAL A 22 -3.46 3.29 7.08
CA VAL A 22 -2.60 4.47 6.97
C VAL A 22 -1.22 4.08 7.48
N VAL A 23 -0.21 4.18 6.61
CA VAL A 23 1.15 3.79 6.93
C VAL A 23 1.92 4.96 7.54
N GLY A 24 1.71 6.16 7.03
CA GLY A 24 2.40 7.33 7.54
C GLY A 24 2.09 8.56 6.71
N SER A 25 2.75 9.65 7.06
CA SER A 25 2.60 10.88 6.30
C SER A 25 3.98 11.42 5.92
N PHE A 26 4.03 12.10 4.79
CA PHE A 26 5.29 12.56 4.21
C PHE A 26 5.15 13.99 3.70
N ASP A 27 6.24 14.70 3.65
CA ASP A 27 6.24 16.09 3.22
C ASP A 27 6.21 16.25 1.71
N SER A 28 6.56 15.19 0.97
CA SER A 28 6.57 15.26 -0.48
C SER A 28 5.89 14.03 -1.07
N HIS A 29 5.30 14.22 -2.24
CA HIS A 29 4.70 13.12 -2.97
C HIS A 29 5.76 12.08 -3.35
N TYR A 30 6.95 12.55 -3.70
CA TYR A 30 8.04 11.65 -4.08
C TYR A 30 8.39 10.70 -2.93
N ASP A 31 8.54 11.24 -1.72
CA ASP A 31 8.86 10.41 -0.56
C ASP A 31 7.74 9.43 -0.26
N CYS A 32 6.50 9.88 -0.35
CA CYS A 32 5.35 9.02 -0.12
C CYS A 32 5.33 7.87 -1.13
N ALA A 33 5.52 8.17 -2.40
CA ALA A 33 5.51 7.15 -3.44
C ALA A 33 6.66 6.16 -3.28
N THR A 34 7.85 6.65 -2.95
CA THR A 34 9.01 5.79 -2.76
C THR A 34 8.77 4.80 -1.63
N VAL A 35 8.30 5.30 -0.49
CA VAL A 35 8.02 4.42 0.65
C VAL A 35 6.88 3.48 0.33
N GLY A 36 5.88 3.93 -0.42
CA GLY A 36 4.77 3.09 -0.83
C GLY A 36 5.22 1.88 -1.64
N TYR A 37 6.08 2.10 -2.63
CA TYR A 37 6.60 0.99 -3.44
C TYR A 37 7.48 0.06 -2.62
N VAL A 38 8.35 0.60 -1.77
CA VAL A 38 9.21 -0.23 -0.93
C VAL A 38 8.38 -1.09 0.01
N ASN A 39 7.39 -0.50 0.66
CA ASN A 39 6.53 -1.25 1.58
C ASN A 39 5.72 -2.32 0.86
N ALA A 40 5.20 -1.99 -0.32
CA ALA A 40 4.43 -2.97 -1.10
C ALA A 40 5.31 -4.15 -1.49
N MET A 41 6.52 -3.88 -1.96
CA MET A 41 7.45 -4.94 -2.35
C MET A 41 7.84 -5.80 -1.15
N ASN A 42 8.15 -5.16 -0.03
CA ASN A 42 8.52 -5.89 1.18
C ASN A 42 7.38 -6.77 1.67
N THR A 43 6.16 -6.29 1.61
CA THR A 43 4.99 -7.07 2.04
C THR A 43 4.81 -8.30 1.16
N VAL A 44 4.92 -8.12 -0.16
CA VAL A 44 4.80 -9.24 -1.09
C VAL A 44 5.88 -10.29 -0.81
N GLN A 45 7.11 -9.85 -0.58
CA GLN A 45 8.21 -10.76 -0.33
C GLN A 45 8.04 -11.50 0.99
N ARG A 46 7.53 -10.83 2.02
CA ARG A 46 7.27 -11.50 3.30
C ARG A 46 6.20 -12.55 3.21
N MET A 47 5.15 -12.29 2.43
CA MET A 47 4.08 -13.25 2.27
C MET A 47 4.55 -14.47 1.49
N GLY A 48 5.47 -14.28 0.56
CA GLY A 48 6.05 -15.36 -0.20
C GLY A 48 5.22 -15.78 -1.39
N PRO A 49 5.85 -16.52 -2.34
CA PRO A 49 5.18 -16.85 -3.59
C PRO A 49 3.95 -17.74 -3.45
N GLU A 50 3.95 -18.63 -2.47
CA GLU A 50 2.82 -19.54 -2.32
C GLU A 50 1.54 -18.77 -1.98
N MET A 51 1.62 -17.88 -0.98
CA MET A 51 0.45 -17.13 -0.56
C MET A 51 0.02 -16.13 -1.62
N ILE A 52 0.98 -15.42 -2.21
CA ILE A 52 0.68 -14.44 -3.25
C ILE A 52 0.01 -15.10 -4.44
N ASN A 53 0.53 -16.24 -4.87
CA ASN A 53 -0.04 -16.93 -6.03
C ASN A 53 -1.38 -17.58 -5.73
N LYS A 54 -1.53 -18.12 -4.54
CA LYS A 54 -2.75 -18.85 -4.18
C LYS A 54 -3.96 -17.92 -4.19
N ASP A 55 -3.85 -16.76 -3.57
CA ASP A 55 -4.98 -15.84 -3.44
C ASP A 55 -4.91 -14.69 -4.44
N ARG A 56 -3.86 -14.66 -5.26
CA ARG A 56 -3.62 -13.59 -6.23
C ARG A 56 -3.68 -12.23 -5.55
N ILE A 57 -2.82 -12.08 -4.54
CA ILE A 57 -2.79 -10.88 -3.73
C ILE A 57 -2.26 -9.70 -4.53
N ILE A 58 -2.97 -8.59 -4.43
CA ILE A 58 -2.57 -7.32 -5.03
C ILE A 58 -2.45 -6.32 -3.89
N ILE A 59 -1.34 -5.60 -3.87
CA ILE A 59 -1.16 -4.52 -2.90
C ILE A 59 -1.19 -3.21 -3.65
N ARG A 60 -2.04 -2.31 -3.21
CA ARG A 60 -2.18 -0.99 -3.80
C ARG A 60 -1.90 0.05 -2.74
N PHE A 61 -1.47 1.20 -3.18
CA PHE A 61 -1.30 2.32 -2.26
C PHE A 61 -1.66 3.61 -2.96
N SER A 62 -1.94 4.61 -2.17
CA SER A 62 -2.18 5.95 -2.67
C SER A 62 -1.52 6.95 -1.76
N CYS A 63 -1.13 8.08 -2.34
CA CYS A 63 -0.56 9.19 -1.61
C CYS A 63 -1.58 10.33 -1.68
N ASN A 64 -2.33 10.49 -0.62
CA ASN A 64 -3.44 11.46 -0.59
C ASN A 64 -2.97 12.75 0.04
N PRO A 65 -3.04 13.86 -0.69
CA PRO A 65 -2.66 15.15 -0.12
C PRO A 65 -3.63 15.56 0.97
N THR A 66 -3.08 16.04 2.07
CA THR A 66 -3.88 16.57 3.16
C THR A 66 -3.45 18.00 3.42
N GLU A 67 -4.42 18.83 3.74
CA GLU A 67 -4.07 20.17 4.14
C GLU A 67 -3.63 20.13 5.58
N SER A 68 -2.37 20.49 5.81
CA SER A 68 -1.91 20.62 7.18
C SER A 68 -2.09 22.08 7.60
N THR A 69 -2.81 22.24 8.63
CA THR A 69 -2.99 23.55 9.22
C THR A 69 -2.00 23.75 10.33
#